data_56ff1d60281279db2abacd8cf7796510
#
_entry.id   56ff1d60281279db2abacd8cf7796510
#
_cell.length_a   1.000
_cell.length_b   1.000
_cell.length_c   1.000
_cell.angle_alpha   90.00
_cell.angle_beta   90.00
_cell.angle_gamma   90.00
#
_symmetry.space_group_name_H-M   'P 1'
#
loop_
_entity.id
_entity.type
_entity.pdbx_description
1 polymer ?
#
loop_
_entity_poly.entity_id
_entity_poly.type
_entity_poly.pdbx_seq_one_letter_code
_entity_poly.pdbx_strand_id
1 'polypeptide(L)'
;MTPPRDDPGSHTHSTETTPASKTGSRRWLWLVLAGLIAVFAPTMVWLWGRWTLSVWHNAHGLMIIPVAAYFVREELRATRHLPTSSSAWGFAILVPALLLRAFDAGMHTELLSAAAIVLAMPGLSLLLLGVARTRAIVIPLLFLGLALPIPLSFTESIHLQLRHLATAGTAAVLPLVGVPVFTEGTTLHIARGPIEVADACSGFSTLYAAVAVALLTAYQSTSNSRRALVLVAAAPIAIVSNILRVLLLVALVAWYGTPILDTYLHPLSGIMTFAMSLPLIFWLGGDVRSESVVPAPAGGPTQ
;
A
#
# COMPACT_ATOMS: atom_id res chain seq x y z
N MET A 1 -39.51 -78.32 33.13
CA MET A 1 -38.09 -77.97 33.22
C MET A 1 -37.53 -77.99 31.80
N THR A 2 -37.54 -76.87 31.15
CA THR A 2 -36.98 -76.67 29.78
C THR A 2 -35.82 -75.66 29.89
N PRO A 3 -34.65 -75.95 29.35
CA PRO A 3 -33.50 -75.01 29.41
C PRO A 3 -33.64 -73.88 28.39
N PRO A 4 -32.97 -72.73 28.62
CA PRO A 4 -33.06 -71.55 27.75
C PRO A 4 -32.20 -71.73 26.47
N ARG A 5 -32.74 -71.19 25.38
CA ARG A 5 -32.13 -71.14 24.05
C ARG A 5 -31.12 -70.01 24.00
N ASP A 6 -29.89 -70.34 23.65
CA ASP A 6 -28.81 -69.40 23.34
C ASP A 6 -29.03 -68.76 21.96
N ASP A 7 -29.10 -67.44 21.90
CA ASP A 7 -29.13 -66.65 20.70
C ASP A 7 -27.66 -66.35 20.27
N PRO A 8 -27.23 -66.64 19.03
CA PRO A 8 -25.90 -66.28 18.55
C PRO A 8 -25.83 -64.81 18.16
N GLY A 9 -24.87 -64.14 18.71
CA GLY A 9 -24.61 -62.70 18.68
C GLY A 9 -24.61 -62.09 17.28
N SER A 10 -25.21 -60.93 17.23
CA SER A 10 -25.07 -59.95 16.13
C SER A 10 -23.69 -59.30 16.22
N HIS A 11 -22.79 -59.71 15.33
CA HIS A 11 -21.54 -58.97 15.08
C HIS A 11 -21.89 -57.69 14.32
N THR A 12 -22.00 -56.57 15.05
CA THR A 12 -21.98 -55.24 14.45
C THR A 12 -20.56 -54.95 13.96
N HIS A 13 -20.37 -55.05 12.65
CA HIS A 13 -19.18 -54.49 11.98
C HIS A 13 -19.19 -52.96 12.18
N SER A 14 -18.43 -52.49 13.16
CA SER A 14 -18.03 -51.11 13.26
C SER A 14 -17.06 -50.83 12.10
N THR A 15 -17.53 -50.20 11.04
CA THR A 15 -16.68 -49.60 10.03
C THR A 15 -15.89 -48.47 10.69
N GLU A 16 -14.69 -48.78 11.14
CA GLU A 16 -13.68 -47.77 11.50
C GLU A 16 -13.39 -46.94 10.25
N THR A 17 -14.00 -45.78 10.16
CA THR A 17 -13.60 -44.72 9.22
C THR A 17 -12.24 -44.18 9.66
N THR A 18 -11.20 -44.69 9.04
CA THR A 18 -9.84 -44.20 9.18
C THR A 18 -9.82 -42.70 8.91
N PRO A 19 -9.33 -41.83 9.84
CA PRO A 19 -9.30 -40.39 9.61
C PRO A 19 -8.30 -40.10 8.46
N ALA A 20 -8.81 -39.57 7.37
CA ALA A 20 -8.01 -39.18 6.21
C ALA A 20 -6.85 -38.30 6.67
N SER A 21 -5.65 -38.73 6.35
CA SER A 21 -4.36 -38.17 6.73
C SER A 21 -4.30 -36.65 6.43
N LYS A 22 -4.33 -35.82 7.47
CA LYS A 22 -4.15 -34.36 7.42
C LYS A 22 -2.78 -33.95 6.85
N THR A 23 -1.85 -34.86 6.73
CA THR A 23 -0.47 -34.65 6.24
C THR A 23 -0.41 -34.47 4.71
N GLY A 24 -1.26 -35.13 3.94
CA GLY A 24 -1.32 -34.98 2.48
C GLY A 24 -1.79 -33.58 2.03
N SER A 25 -2.81 -33.04 2.70
CA SER A 25 -3.37 -31.73 2.41
C SER A 25 -2.35 -30.58 2.60
N ARG A 26 -1.49 -30.68 3.59
CA ARG A 26 -0.48 -29.65 3.89
C ARG A 26 0.64 -29.59 2.87
N ARG A 27 1.05 -30.72 2.30
CA ARG A 27 2.09 -30.77 1.25
C ARG A 27 1.63 -30.11 -0.04
N TRP A 28 0.41 -30.40 -0.48
CA TRP A 28 -0.18 -29.76 -1.66
C TRP A 28 -0.30 -28.24 -1.52
N LEU A 29 -0.65 -27.74 -0.35
CA LEU A 29 -0.71 -26.32 -0.08
C LEU A 29 0.67 -25.65 -0.29
N TRP A 30 1.75 -26.26 0.23
CA TRP A 30 3.10 -25.74 0.04
C TRP A 30 3.55 -25.77 -1.42
N LEU A 31 3.18 -26.79 -2.17
CA LEU A 31 3.47 -26.90 -3.60
C LEU A 31 2.75 -25.79 -4.40
N VAL A 32 1.46 -25.54 -4.10
CA VAL A 32 0.71 -24.46 -4.73
C VAL A 32 1.29 -23.09 -4.40
N LEU A 33 1.63 -22.85 -3.15
CA LEU A 33 2.27 -21.60 -2.73
C LEU A 33 3.64 -21.40 -3.38
N ALA A 34 4.46 -22.45 -3.44
CA ALA A 34 5.75 -22.42 -4.12
C ALA A 34 5.58 -22.14 -5.63
N GLY A 35 4.58 -22.77 -6.27
CA GLY A 35 4.24 -22.52 -7.67
C GLY A 35 3.81 -21.07 -7.91
N LEU A 36 2.97 -20.51 -7.06
CA LEU A 36 2.58 -19.10 -7.14
C LEU A 36 3.78 -18.16 -6.96
N ILE A 37 4.65 -18.44 -5.98
CA ILE A 37 5.87 -17.65 -5.77
C ILE A 37 6.76 -17.73 -7.03
N ALA A 38 6.96 -18.92 -7.60
CA ALA A 38 7.76 -19.08 -8.82
C ALA A 38 7.18 -18.32 -10.02
N VAL A 39 5.86 -18.37 -10.21
CA VAL A 39 5.16 -17.65 -11.30
C VAL A 39 5.32 -16.13 -11.17
N PHE A 40 5.29 -15.60 -9.96
CA PHE A 40 5.38 -14.16 -9.71
C PHE A 40 6.81 -13.67 -9.38
N ALA A 41 7.80 -14.56 -9.27
CA ALA A 41 9.17 -14.20 -8.93
C ALA A 41 9.79 -13.15 -9.88
N PRO A 42 9.65 -13.24 -11.23
CA PRO A 42 10.18 -12.21 -12.12
C PRO A 42 9.58 -10.82 -11.83
N THR A 43 8.27 -10.76 -11.61
CA THR A 43 7.56 -9.52 -11.29
C THR A 43 8.00 -8.95 -9.94
N MET A 44 8.29 -9.80 -8.94
CA MET A 44 8.83 -9.35 -7.66
C MET A 44 10.23 -8.73 -7.80
N VAL A 45 11.09 -9.32 -8.63
CA VAL A 45 12.42 -8.74 -8.94
C VAL A 45 12.27 -7.41 -9.66
N TRP A 46 11.36 -7.32 -10.63
CA TRP A 46 11.08 -6.07 -11.33
C TRP A 46 10.55 -4.98 -10.37
N LEU A 47 9.58 -5.30 -9.50
CA LEU A 47 9.06 -4.39 -8.49
C LEU A 47 10.15 -3.90 -7.54
N TRP A 48 11.02 -4.82 -7.09
CA TRP A 48 12.16 -4.47 -6.24
C TRP A 48 13.06 -3.42 -6.90
N GLY A 49 13.39 -3.61 -8.19
CA GLY A 49 14.14 -2.63 -8.97
C GLY A 49 13.41 -1.28 -9.06
N ARG A 50 12.08 -1.29 -9.26
CA ARG A 50 11.26 -0.05 -9.32
C ARG A 50 11.24 0.70 -7.99
N TRP A 51 11.23 0.00 -6.87
CA TRP A 51 11.20 0.61 -5.55
C TRP A 51 12.57 1.11 -5.07
N THR A 52 13.66 0.47 -5.49
CA THR A 52 15.01 0.75 -4.97
C THR A 52 15.89 1.52 -5.94
N LEU A 53 15.78 1.27 -7.24
CA LEU A 53 16.69 1.80 -8.26
C LEU A 53 16.04 2.84 -9.18
N SER A 54 14.74 3.09 -9.05
CA SER A 54 14.03 4.02 -9.92
C SER A 54 14.32 5.47 -9.57
N VAL A 55 14.77 6.25 -10.54
CA VAL A 55 14.87 7.73 -10.46
C VAL A 55 13.52 8.41 -10.17
N TRP A 56 12.41 7.72 -10.40
CA TRP A 56 11.04 8.23 -10.16
C TRP A 56 10.58 8.09 -8.70
N HIS A 57 11.48 7.71 -7.78
CA HIS A 57 11.25 7.69 -6.33
C HIS A 57 10.00 6.91 -5.89
N ASN A 58 9.79 5.69 -6.44
CA ASN A 58 8.69 4.81 -6.02
C ASN A 58 8.97 4.09 -4.69
N ALA A 59 9.91 4.57 -3.88
CA ALA A 59 10.34 3.94 -2.62
C ALA A 59 9.20 3.80 -1.59
N HIS A 60 8.12 4.59 -1.71
CA HIS A 60 6.92 4.43 -0.88
C HIS A 60 6.32 3.02 -0.99
N GLY A 61 6.49 2.32 -2.13
CA GLY A 61 6.05 0.94 -2.31
C GLY A 61 6.64 -0.01 -1.27
N LEU A 62 7.90 0.19 -0.86
CA LEU A 62 8.54 -0.59 0.21
C LEU A 62 7.88 -0.38 1.58
N MET A 63 7.33 0.80 1.84
CA MET A 63 6.64 1.12 3.09
C MET A 63 5.21 0.57 3.12
N ILE A 64 4.54 0.50 1.97
CA ILE A 64 3.16 0.02 1.88
C ILE A 64 3.05 -1.46 2.28
N ILE A 65 4.02 -2.29 1.88
CA ILE A 65 3.98 -3.74 2.17
C ILE A 65 3.94 -4.05 3.67
N PRO A 66 4.87 -3.56 4.52
CA PRO A 66 4.83 -3.81 5.95
C PRO A 66 3.60 -3.20 6.62
N VAL A 67 3.12 -2.05 6.14
CA VAL A 67 1.90 -1.42 6.67
C VAL A 67 0.66 -2.25 6.32
N ALA A 68 0.51 -2.69 5.08
CA ALA A 68 -0.58 -3.58 4.69
C ALA A 68 -0.55 -4.90 5.47
N ALA A 69 0.64 -5.50 5.63
CA ALA A 69 0.83 -6.72 6.43
C ALA A 69 0.45 -6.51 7.91
N TYR A 70 0.79 -5.36 8.48
CA TYR A 70 0.39 -4.99 9.84
C TYR A 70 -1.15 -4.96 9.96
N PHE A 71 -1.86 -4.28 9.07
CA PHE A 71 -3.33 -4.21 9.10
C PHE A 71 -3.98 -5.58 8.85
N VAL A 72 -3.46 -6.37 7.91
CA VAL A 72 -3.94 -7.75 7.70
C VAL A 72 -3.80 -8.56 8.98
N ARG A 73 -2.66 -8.45 9.66
CA ARG A 73 -2.41 -9.16 10.93
C ARG A 73 -3.38 -8.72 12.03
N GLU A 74 -3.62 -7.42 12.17
CA GLU A 74 -4.54 -6.89 13.18
C GLU A 74 -5.99 -7.33 12.92
N GLU A 75 -6.47 -7.23 11.68
CA GLU A 75 -7.81 -7.68 11.32
C GLU A 75 -7.98 -9.21 11.49
N LEU A 76 -6.94 -9.99 11.16
CA LEU A 76 -6.95 -11.44 11.42
C LEU A 76 -6.94 -11.78 12.92
N ARG A 77 -6.30 -10.96 13.74
CA ARG A 77 -6.34 -11.10 15.21
C ARG A 77 -7.72 -10.77 15.76
N ALA A 78 -8.31 -9.66 15.30
CA ALA A 78 -9.66 -9.25 15.71
C ALA A 78 -10.73 -10.28 15.29
N THR A 79 -10.52 -10.96 14.17
CA THR A 79 -11.46 -11.96 13.61
C THR A 79 -11.10 -13.40 13.93
N ARG A 80 -10.26 -13.67 14.94
CA ARG A 80 -9.86 -15.04 15.34
C ARG A 80 -11.03 -15.94 15.71
N HIS A 81 -12.09 -15.35 16.26
CA HIS A 81 -13.32 -16.04 16.64
C HIS A 81 -14.15 -16.54 15.45
N LEU A 82 -13.91 -15.98 14.25
CA LEU A 82 -14.63 -16.42 13.04
C LEU A 82 -14.08 -17.76 12.55
N PRO A 83 -14.96 -18.67 12.05
CA PRO A 83 -14.54 -19.95 11.52
C PRO A 83 -13.62 -19.77 10.32
N THR A 84 -12.60 -20.62 10.21
CA THR A 84 -11.84 -20.81 8.98
C THR A 84 -12.57 -21.80 8.10
N SER A 85 -12.89 -21.40 6.88
CA SER A 85 -13.46 -22.26 5.86
C SER A 85 -12.72 -22.01 4.54
N SER A 86 -12.79 -22.93 3.60
CA SER A 86 -12.35 -22.64 2.24
C SER A 86 -13.56 -22.24 1.39
N SER A 87 -13.36 -21.32 0.44
CA SER A 87 -14.40 -20.89 -0.46
C SER A 87 -13.95 -21.00 -1.90
N ALA A 88 -14.66 -21.80 -2.71
CA ALA A 88 -14.38 -21.94 -4.13
C ALA A 88 -14.48 -20.63 -4.93
N TRP A 89 -15.17 -19.60 -4.41
CA TRP A 89 -15.18 -18.26 -4.98
C TRP A 89 -13.77 -17.64 -5.11
N GLY A 90 -12.80 -18.15 -4.34
CA GLY A 90 -11.40 -17.75 -4.50
C GLY A 90 -10.84 -18.05 -5.90
N PHE A 91 -11.31 -19.11 -6.57
CA PHE A 91 -10.91 -19.40 -7.95
C PHE A 91 -11.47 -18.37 -8.94
N ALA A 92 -12.64 -17.81 -8.68
CA ALA A 92 -13.22 -16.76 -9.53
C ALA A 92 -12.38 -15.48 -9.57
N ILE A 93 -11.52 -15.25 -8.57
CA ILE A 93 -10.57 -14.13 -8.53
C ILE A 93 -9.16 -14.58 -8.93
N LEU A 94 -8.72 -15.73 -8.43
CA LEU A 94 -7.35 -16.22 -8.67
C LEU A 94 -7.12 -16.59 -10.15
N VAL A 95 -8.11 -17.23 -10.81
CA VAL A 95 -7.95 -17.61 -12.22
C VAL A 95 -7.81 -16.39 -13.13
N PRO A 96 -8.67 -15.34 -13.06
CA PRO A 96 -8.45 -14.10 -13.80
C PRO A 96 -7.10 -13.44 -13.49
N ALA A 97 -6.65 -13.45 -12.24
CA ALA A 97 -5.33 -12.91 -11.88
C ALA A 97 -4.19 -13.69 -12.57
N LEU A 98 -4.25 -15.01 -12.61
CA LEU A 98 -3.26 -15.84 -13.31
C LEU A 98 -3.33 -15.66 -14.84
N LEU A 99 -4.53 -15.50 -15.40
CA LEU A 99 -4.71 -15.19 -16.83
C LEU A 99 -4.12 -13.81 -17.15
N LEU A 100 -4.32 -12.81 -16.30
CA LEU A 100 -3.71 -11.49 -16.44
C LEU A 100 -2.18 -11.56 -16.41
N ARG A 101 -1.62 -12.38 -15.51
CA ARG A 101 -0.16 -12.65 -15.46
C ARG A 101 0.33 -13.34 -16.73
N ALA A 102 -0.41 -14.35 -17.22
CA ALA A 102 -0.05 -15.06 -18.46
C ALA A 102 -0.11 -14.14 -19.68
N PHE A 103 -1.12 -13.27 -19.75
CA PHE A 103 -1.25 -12.27 -20.81
C PHE A 103 -0.08 -11.28 -20.79
N ASP A 104 0.30 -10.78 -19.61
CA ASP A 104 1.43 -9.85 -19.46
C ASP A 104 2.77 -10.50 -19.80
N ALA A 105 2.91 -11.80 -19.64
CA ALA A 105 4.12 -12.52 -20.06
C ALA A 105 4.38 -12.41 -21.58
N GLY A 106 3.31 -12.23 -22.39
CA GLY A 106 3.42 -11.95 -23.81
C GLY A 106 3.68 -10.48 -24.14
N MET A 107 3.22 -9.56 -23.27
CA MET A 107 3.40 -8.11 -23.48
C MET A 107 4.67 -7.54 -22.85
N HIS A 108 5.26 -8.24 -21.87
CA HIS A 108 6.48 -7.86 -21.14
C HIS A 108 6.38 -6.48 -20.45
N THR A 109 5.18 -6.08 -19.99
CA THR A 109 4.99 -4.79 -19.30
C THR A 109 5.31 -4.87 -17.81
N GLU A 110 5.21 -6.07 -17.20
CA GLU A 110 5.35 -6.39 -15.78
C GLU A 110 4.33 -5.65 -14.88
N LEU A 111 3.68 -4.62 -15.37
CA LEU A 111 2.67 -3.86 -14.65
C LEU A 111 1.40 -4.67 -14.42
N LEU A 112 0.89 -5.33 -15.46
CA LEU A 112 -0.29 -6.19 -15.36
C LEU A 112 -0.02 -7.39 -14.47
N SER A 113 1.21 -7.93 -14.50
CA SER A 113 1.68 -8.96 -13.58
C SER A 113 1.68 -8.48 -12.13
N ALA A 114 2.13 -7.25 -11.90
CA ALA A 114 2.09 -6.66 -10.57
C ALA A 114 0.65 -6.43 -10.08
N ALA A 115 -0.26 -5.97 -10.95
CA ALA A 115 -1.69 -5.88 -10.65
C ALA A 115 -2.30 -7.27 -10.39
N ALA A 116 -1.87 -8.29 -11.13
CA ALA A 116 -2.29 -9.67 -10.91
C ALA A 116 -1.91 -10.20 -9.51
N ILE A 117 -0.76 -9.80 -8.95
CA ILE A 117 -0.38 -10.12 -7.57
C ILE A 117 -1.40 -9.55 -6.59
N VAL A 118 -1.75 -8.27 -6.74
CA VAL A 118 -2.71 -7.61 -5.85
C VAL A 118 -4.08 -8.28 -5.92
N LEU A 119 -4.52 -8.69 -7.12
CA LEU A 119 -5.78 -9.42 -7.30
C LEU A 119 -5.70 -10.87 -6.77
N ALA A 120 -4.55 -11.53 -6.90
CA ALA A 120 -4.38 -12.90 -6.42
C ALA A 120 -4.48 -13.00 -4.88
N MET A 121 -4.10 -11.97 -4.14
CA MET A 121 -4.12 -11.98 -2.68
C MET A 121 -5.53 -12.21 -2.09
N PRO A 122 -6.57 -11.45 -2.45
CA PRO A 122 -7.95 -11.75 -2.01
C PRO A 122 -8.44 -13.12 -2.47
N GLY A 123 -8.11 -13.54 -3.70
CA GLY A 123 -8.46 -14.87 -4.22
C GLY A 123 -7.86 -15.99 -3.37
N LEU A 124 -6.58 -15.90 -3.06
CA LEU A 124 -5.88 -16.85 -2.19
C LEU A 124 -6.43 -16.82 -0.76
N SER A 125 -6.75 -15.64 -0.25
CA SER A 125 -7.38 -15.48 1.06
C SER A 125 -8.74 -16.19 1.12
N LEU A 126 -9.58 -16.07 0.10
CA LEU A 126 -10.87 -16.77 0.01
C LEU A 126 -10.70 -18.29 0.03
N LEU A 127 -9.71 -18.81 -0.68
CA LEU A 127 -9.41 -20.25 -0.72
C LEU A 127 -8.91 -20.77 0.64
N LEU A 128 -8.12 -19.99 1.37
CA LEU A 128 -7.46 -20.44 2.60
C LEU A 128 -8.21 -20.09 3.87
N LEU A 129 -8.83 -18.92 3.93
CA LEU A 129 -9.46 -18.36 5.14
C LEU A 129 -10.98 -18.30 5.06
N GLY A 130 -11.54 -18.38 3.84
CA GLY A 130 -12.95 -18.29 3.58
C GLY A 130 -13.50 -16.87 3.56
N VAL A 131 -14.79 -16.74 3.25
CA VAL A 131 -15.45 -15.43 2.99
C VAL A 131 -15.43 -14.52 4.21
N ALA A 132 -15.71 -15.04 5.40
CA ALA A 132 -15.85 -14.22 6.61
C ALA A 132 -14.55 -13.49 6.97
N ARG A 133 -13.42 -14.20 7.00
CA ARG A 133 -12.10 -13.61 7.30
C ARG A 133 -11.57 -12.76 6.16
N THR A 134 -11.75 -13.20 4.91
CA THR A 134 -11.31 -12.42 3.75
C THR A 134 -12.02 -11.08 3.68
N ARG A 135 -13.31 -11.02 3.99
CA ARG A 135 -14.06 -9.75 4.03
C ARG A 135 -13.46 -8.75 5.03
N ALA A 136 -12.91 -9.21 6.12
CA ALA A 136 -12.24 -8.34 7.09
C ALA A 136 -10.92 -7.77 6.56
N ILE A 137 -10.13 -8.58 5.83
CA ILE A 137 -8.80 -8.19 5.39
C ILE A 137 -8.73 -7.68 3.94
N VAL A 138 -9.84 -7.68 3.19
CA VAL A 138 -9.83 -7.30 1.77
C VAL A 138 -9.34 -5.87 1.55
N ILE A 139 -9.74 -4.91 2.40
CA ILE A 139 -9.29 -3.52 2.29
C ILE A 139 -7.78 -3.39 2.54
N PRO A 140 -7.22 -3.93 3.65
CA PRO A 140 -5.77 -4.01 3.83
C PRO A 140 -5.02 -4.69 2.67
N LEU A 141 -5.57 -5.75 2.07
CA LEU A 141 -4.95 -6.40 0.92
C LEU A 141 -4.95 -5.49 -0.33
N LEU A 142 -6.02 -4.72 -0.55
CA LEU A 142 -6.10 -3.76 -1.65
C LEU A 142 -5.12 -2.61 -1.50
N PHE A 143 -4.66 -2.28 -0.28
CA PHE A 143 -3.59 -1.29 -0.08
C PHE A 143 -2.27 -1.70 -0.76
N LEU A 144 -2.04 -2.99 -1.03
CA LEU A 144 -0.91 -3.42 -1.84
C LEU A 144 -0.93 -2.80 -3.25
N GLY A 145 -2.10 -2.42 -3.77
CA GLY A 145 -2.23 -1.66 -5.01
C GLY A 145 -1.54 -0.29 -4.98
N LEU A 146 -1.41 0.31 -3.79
CA LEU A 146 -0.66 1.57 -3.60
C LEU A 146 0.86 1.39 -3.72
N ALA A 147 1.36 0.16 -3.71
CA ALA A 147 2.77 -0.14 -3.95
C ALA A 147 3.10 -0.30 -5.45
N LEU A 148 2.08 -0.34 -6.31
CA LEU A 148 2.28 -0.48 -7.75
C LEU A 148 2.85 0.82 -8.35
N PRO A 149 3.91 0.74 -9.18
CA PRO A 149 4.41 1.89 -9.90
C PRO A 149 3.41 2.27 -11.01
N ILE A 150 2.94 3.51 -11.00
CA ILE A 150 2.06 4.01 -12.06
C ILE A 150 2.93 4.39 -13.27
N PRO A 151 2.62 3.93 -14.50
CA PRO A 151 3.36 4.28 -15.69
C PRO A 151 3.33 5.78 -15.96
N LEU A 152 4.46 6.33 -16.42
CA LEU A 152 4.59 7.75 -16.72
C LEU A 152 3.57 8.22 -17.77
N SER A 153 3.26 7.38 -18.75
CA SER A 153 2.25 7.68 -19.78
C SER A 153 0.87 8.06 -19.23
N PHE A 154 0.51 7.57 -18.02
CA PHE A 154 -0.75 7.95 -17.36
C PHE A 154 -0.60 9.17 -16.44
N THR A 155 0.63 9.50 -16.05
CA THR A 155 0.89 10.55 -15.05
C THR A 155 1.58 11.78 -15.64
N GLU A 156 2.00 11.75 -16.89
CA GLU A 156 2.74 12.82 -17.54
C GLU A 156 2.03 14.19 -17.47
N SER A 157 0.73 14.21 -17.78
CA SER A 157 -0.06 15.45 -17.68
C SER A 157 -0.16 15.95 -16.24
N ILE A 158 -0.24 15.05 -15.27
CA ILE A 158 -0.26 15.41 -13.84
C ILE A 158 1.11 15.96 -13.43
N HIS A 159 2.20 15.32 -13.85
CA HIS A 159 3.56 15.82 -13.62
C HIS A 159 3.73 17.24 -14.17
N LEU A 160 3.26 17.49 -15.40
CA LEU A 160 3.35 18.82 -16.02
C LEU A 160 2.55 19.87 -15.22
N GLN A 161 1.31 19.56 -14.82
CA GLN A 161 0.48 20.48 -14.03
C GLN A 161 1.12 20.77 -12.67
N LEU A 162 1.66 19.76 -12.00
CA LEU A 162 2.34 19.93 -10.71
C LEU A 162 3.62 20.78 -10.86
N ARG A 163 4.38 20.62 -11.96
CA ARG A 163 5.54 21.49 -12.25
C ARG A 163 5.10 22.93 -12.45
N HIS A 164 4.03 23.19 -13.22
CA HIS A 164 3.48 24.54 -13.37
C HIS A 164 3.05 25.15 -12.03
N LEU A 165 2.35 24.39 -11.19
CA LEU A 165 1.94 24.83 -9.86
C LEU A 165 3.15 25.15 -8.97
N ALA A 166 4.17 24.28 -8.99
CA ALA A 166 5.40 24.50 -8.21
C ALA A 166 6.15 25.72 -8.71
N THR A 167 6.30 25.91 -10.03
CA THR A 167 6.93 27.08 -10.63
C THR A 167 6.19 28.37 -10.28
N ALA A 168 4.88 28.41 -10.50
CA ALA A 168 4.06 29.59 -10.24
C ALA A 168 4.03 29.94 -8.75
N GLY A 169 3.85 28.95 -7.87
CA GLY A 169 3.87 29.16 -6.42
C GLY A 169 5.23 29.66 -5.93
N THR A 170 6.34 29.11 -6.43
CA THR A 170 7.68 29.55 -6.11
C THR A 170 7.94 30.97 -6.61
N ALA A 171 7.57 31.29 -7.84
CA ALA A 171 7.73 32.61 -8.43
C ALA A 171 6.95 33.70 -7.68
N ALA A 172 5.79 33.36 -7.13
CA ALA A 172 4.98 34.30 -6.34
C ALA A 172 5.65 34.66 -5.00
N VAL A 173 6.46 33.76 -4.41
CA VAL A 173 7.05 33.94 -3.09
C VAL A 173 8.49 34.43 -3.16
N LEU A 174 9.29 34.06 -4.15
CA LEU A 174 10.71 34.43 -4.27
C LEU A 174 10.98 35.94 -4.16
N PRO A 175 10.20 36.85 -4.79
CA PRO A 175 10.40 38.28 -4.66
C PRO A 175 10.25 38.78 -3.22
N LEU A 176 9.39 38.13 -2.39
CA LEU A 176 9.18 38.48 -1.00
C LEU A 176 10.43 38.21 -0.12
N VAL A 177 11.30 37.28 -0.57
CA VAL A 177 12.56 36.96 0.09
C VAL A 177 13.77 37.64 -0.61
N GLY A 178 13.50 38.62 -1.47
CA GLY A 178 14.54 39.44 -2.13
C GLY A 178 15.21 38.80 -3.35
N VAL A 179 14.61 37.73 -3.93
CA VAL A 179 15.14 37.08 -5.12
C VAL A 179 14.24 37.41 -6.31
N PRO A 180 14.69 38.31 -7.22
CA PRO A 180 13.94 38.62 -8.43
C PRO A 180 13.90 37.39 -9.36
N VAL A 181 12.73 37.08 -9.91
CA VAL A 181 12.50 35.93 -10.77
C VAL A 181 11.47 36.24 -11.85
N PHE A 182 11.64 35.67 -13.03
CA PHE A 182 10.57 35.54 -14.02
C PHE A 182 10.45 34.10 -14.48
N THR A 183 9.32 33.73 -15.02
CA THR A 183 9.00 32.34 -15.37
C THR A 183 8.80 32.20 -16.88
N GLU A 184 9.31 31.10 -17.44
CA GLU A 184 9.04 30.66 -18.79
C GLU A 184 8.68 29.18 -18.76
N GLY A 185 7.39 28.88 -18.93
CA GLY A 185 6.88 27.51 -18.76
C GLY A 185 7.10 26.97 -17.35
N THR A 186 7.97 25.96 -17.23
CA THR A 186 8.38 25.35 -15.96
C THR A 186 9.79 25.77 -15.53
N THR A 187 10.37 26.78 -16.17
CA THR A 187 11.70 27.32 -15.87
C THR A 187 11.59 28.62 -15.08
N LEU A 188 12.37 28.72 -14.01
CA LEU A 188 12.54 29.91 -13.18
C LEU A 188 13.85 30.59 -13.58
N HIS A 189 13.80 31.82 -14.08
CA HIS A 189 14.96 32.63 -14.42
C HIS A 189 15.30 33.54 -13.26
N ILE A 190 16.44 33.31 -12.62
CA ILE A 190 17.00 34.14 -11.53
C ILE A 190 18.34 34.74 -11.99
N ALA A 191 18.91 35.67 -11.21
CA ALA A 191 20.16 36.35 -11.55
C ALA A 191 21.35 35.40 -11.79
N ARG A 192 21.31 34.18 -11.24
CA ARG A 192 22.36 33.16 -11.42
C ARG A 192 22.12 32.22 -12.61
N GLY A 193 21.03 32.38 -13.35
CA GLY A 193 20.69 31.62 -14.53
C GLY A 193 19.32 30.91 -14.43
N PRO A 194 18.94 30.22 -15.49
CA PRO A 194 17.68 29.47 -15.54
C PRO A 194 17.75 28.19 -14.67
N ILE A 195 16.68 27.92 -13.96
CA ILE A 195 16.48 26.70 -13.17
C ILE A 195 15.20 26.02 -13.65
N GLU A 196 15.34 24.89 -14.29
CA GLU A 196 14.19 24.09 -14.69
C GLU A 196 13.67 23.27 -13.50
N VAL A 197 12.35 23.32 -13.28
CA VAL A 197 11.67 22.43 -12.32
C VAL A 197 11.53 21.05 -12.99
N ALA A 198 12.53 20.20 -12.79
CA ALA A 198 12.60 18.86 -13.37
C ALA A 198 11.45 17.96 -12.90
N ASP A 199 11.20 16.85 -13.60
CA ASP A 199 10.18 15.87 -13.24
C ASP A 199 10.36 15.31 -11.83
N ALA A 200 11.60 15.11 -11.39
CA ALA A 200 11.92 14.71 -10.01
C ALA A 200 11.48 15.74 -8.95
N CYS A 201 11.30 17.02 -9.36
CA CYS A 201 10.83 18.12 -8.51
C CYS A 201 9.36 18.47 -8.74
N SER A 202 8.64 17.72 -9.57
CA SER A 202 7.19 17.93 -9.81
C SER A 202 6.37 17.75 -8.52
N GLY A 203 6.84 16.95 -7.57
CA GLY A 203 6.15 16.60 -6.33
C GLY A 203 5.14 15.47 -6.49
N PHE A 204 5.09 14.81 -7.65
CA PHE A 204 4.17 13.69 -7.87
C PHE A 204 4.40 12.56 -6.87
N SER A 205 5.64 12.18 -6.60
CA SER A 205 5.97 11.14 -5.61
C SER A 205 5.50 11.52 -4.20
N THR A 206 5.64 12.80 -3.82
CA THR A 206 5.15 13.33 -2.54
C THR A 206 3.62 13.30 -2.50
N LEU A 207 2.96 13.71 -3.58
CA LEU A 207 1.50 13.65 -3.72
C LEU A 207 0.98 12.22 -3.60
N TYR A 208 1.59 11.29 -4.33
CA TYR A 208 1.19 9.89 -4.32
C TYR A 208 1.37 9.26 -2.92
N ALA A 209 2.51 9.51 -2.29
CA ALA A 209 2.77 9.04 -0.92
C ALA A 209 1.81 9.68 0.10
N ALA A 210 1.52 10.99 -0.03
CA ALA A 210 0.55 11.67 0.83
C ALA A 210 -0.87 11.08 0.69
N VAL A 211 -1.30 10.80 -0.53
CA VAL A 211 -2.60 10.14 -0.79
C VAL A 211 -2.61 8.72 -0.21
N ALA A 212 -1.53 7.96 -0.36
CA ALA A 212 -1.43 6.63 0.24
C ALA A 212 -1.54 6.68 1.77
N VAL A 213 -0.81 7.60 2.42
CA VAL A 213 -0.90 7.80 3.88
C VAL A 213 -2.28 8.28 4.29
N ALA A 214 -2.90 9.18 3.53
CA ALA A 214 -4.26 9.65 3.80
C ALA A 214 -5.29 8.51 3.74
N LEU A 215 -5.18 7.60 2.76
CA LEU A 215 -6.04 6.41 2.65
C LEU A 215 -5.85 5.48 3.85
N LEU A 216 -4.61 5.24 4.27
CA LEU A 216 -4.29 4.43 5.45
C LEU A 216 -4.82 5.07 6.73
N THR A 217 -4.68 6.39 6.87
CA THR A 217 -5.20 7.16 8.02
C THR A 217 -6.72 7.19 8.03
N ALA A 218 -7.36 7.40 6.87
CA ALA A 218 -8.81 7.34 6.73
C ALA A 218 -9.38 5.96 7.08
N TYR A 219 -8.67 4.88 6.73
CA TYR A 219 -9.06 3.53 7.13
C TYR A 219 -9.11 3.33 8.65
N GLN A 220 -8.16 3.93 9.37
CA GLN A 220 -8.08 3.86 10.83
C GLN A 220 -9.04 4.81 11.55
N SER A 221 -9.47 5.89 10.90
CA SER A 221 -10.34 6.90 11.49
C SER A 221 -11.74 6.34 11.78
N THR A 222 -12.31 6.70 12.91
CA THR A 222 -13.68 6.32 13.31
C THR A 222 -14.75 7.26 12.78
N SER A 223 -14.38 8.52 12.48
CA SER A 223 -15.29 9.55 12.02
C SER A 223 -15.28 9.73 10.50
N ASN A 224 -16.45 9.69 9.86
CA ASN A 224 -16.58 9.91 8.43
C ASN A 224 -16.16 11.34 8.00
N SER A 225 -16.40 12.34 8.83
CA SER A 225 -15.96 13.73 8.56
C SER A 225 -14.43 13.82 8.53
N ARG A 226 -13.73 13.15 9.45
CA ARG A 226 -12.27 13.11 9.47
C ARG A 226 -11.71 12.32 8.30
N ARG A 227 -12.36 11.19 7.92
CA ARG A 227 -12.00 10.44 6.70
C ARG A 227 -12.04 11.35 5.47
N ALA A 228 -13.15 12.06 5.29
CA ALA A 228 -13.31 12.99 4.18
C ALA A 228 -12.28 14.12 4.24
N LEU A 229 -12.07 14.72 5.43
CA LEU A 229 -11.12 15.80 5.62
C LEU A 229 -9.69 15.40 5.24
N VAL A 230 -9.21 14.25 5.73
CA VAL A 230 -7.84 13.80 5.48
C VAL A 230 -7.61 13.46 4.00
N LEU A 231 -8.62 12.86 3.34
CA LEU A 231 -8.53 12.53 1.92
C LEU A 231 -8.51 13.80 1.04
N VAL A 232 -9.33 14.79 1.37
CA VAL A 232 -9.38 16.05 0.61
C VAL A 232 -8.13 16.90 0.89
N ALA A 233 -7.62 16.91 2.11
CA ALA A 233 -6.46 17.72 2.50
C ALA A 233 -5.13 17.16 1.98
N ALA A 234 -5.03 15.88 1.66
CA ALA A 234 -3.78 15.23 1.27
C ALA A 234 -3.12 15.90 0.05
N ALA A 235 -3.90 16.18 -0.99
CA ALA A 235 -3.38 16.80 -2.21
C ALA A 235 -2.92 18.25 -1.99
N PRO A 236 -3.70 19.16 -1.39
CA PRO A 236 -3.23 20.50 -1.04
C PRO A 236 -1.97 20.51 -0.15
N ILE A 237 -1.91 19.64 0.87
CA ILE A 237 -0.74 19.53 1.74
C ILE A 237 0.50 19.14 0.94
N ALA A 238 0.39 18.12 0.07
CA ALA A 238 1.50 17.67 -0.76
C ALA A 238 1.97 18.76 -1.74
N ILE A 239 1.03 19.47 -2.38
CA ILE A 239 1.33 20.55 -3.33
C ILE A 239 2.05 21.70 -2.62
N VAL A 240 1.52 22.17 -1.50
CA VAL A 240 2.16 23.26 -0.72
C VAL A 240 3.53 22.84 -0.23
N SER A 241 3.66 21.63 0.29
CA SER A 241 4.96 21.10 0.73
C SER A 241 5.96 21.05 -0.42
N ASN A 242 5.54 20.69 -1.63
CA ASN A 242 6.42 20.67 -2.79
C ASN A 242 6.80 22.09 -3.27
N ILE A 243 5.88 23.07 -3.24
CA ILE A 243 6.18 24.49 -3.52
C ILE A 243 7.26 24.98 -2.53
N LEU A 244 7.11 24.70 -1.24
CA LEU A 244 8.10 25.06 -0.23
C LEU A 244 9.47 24.42 -0.48
N ARG A 245 9.50 23.17 -0.94
CA ARG A 245 10.72 22.47 -1.35
C ARG A 245 11.41 23.19 -2.52
N VAL A 246 10.66 23.46 -3.61
CA VAL A 246 11.22 24.14 -4.78
C VAL A 246 11.68 25.55 -4.42
N LEU A 247 10.89 26.28 -3.63
CA LEU A 247 11.24 27.59 -3.13
C LEU A 247 12.57 27.57 -2.36
N LEU A 248 12.73 26.62 -1.43
CA LEU A 248 13.96 26.46 -0.65
C LEU A 248 15.16 26.19 -1.56
N LEU A 249 15.02 25.24 -2.49
CA LEU A 249 16.10 24.88 -3.41
C LEU A 249 16.51 26.06 -4.30
N VAL A 250 15.54 26.80 -4.85
CA VAL A 250 15.83 27.98 -5.71
C VAL A 250 16.43 29.12 -4.89
N ALA A 251 15.97 29.36 -3.68
CA ALA A 251 16.59 30.35 -2.78
C ALA A 251 18.05 29.98 -2.44
N LEU A 252 18.32 28.71 -2.16
CA LEU A 252 19.68 28.21 -1.92
C LEU A 252 20.56 28.40 -3.16
N VAL A 253 20.05 28.13 -4.36
CA VAL A 253 20.78 28.40 -5.61
C VAL A 253 21.06 29.92 -5.78
N ALA A 254 20.06 30.76 -5.48
CA ALA A 254 20.22 32.20 -5.57
C ALA A 254 21.35 32.73 -4.66
N TRP A 255 21.54 32.16 -3.48
CA TRP A 255 22.57 32.57 -2.51
C TRP A 255 23.92 31.90 -2.73
N TYR A 256 23.93 30.57 -2.97
CA TYR A 256 25.15 29.75 -2.99
C TYR A 256 25.59 29.31 -4.39
N GLY A 257 24.71 29.42 -5.40
CA GLY A 257 24.96 28.99 -6.77
C GLY A 257 24.45 27.57 -7.09
N THR A 258 24.49 27.26 -8.39
CA THR A 258 23.97 25.97 -8.93
C THR A 258 24.66 24.72 -8.41
N PRO A 259 25.96 24.69 -8.01
CA PRO A 259 26.60 23.47 -7.50
C PRO A 259 25.90 22.86 -6.27
N ILE A 260 25.05 23.63 -5.58
CA ILE A 260 24.30 23.12 -4.42
C ILE A 260 23.30 22.03 -4.82
N LEU A 261 22.81 22.03 -6.07
CA LEU A 261 21.88 21.03 -6.58
C LEU A 261 22.54 19.66 -6.79
N ASP A 262 23.86 19.63 -6.98
CA ASP A 262 24.65 18.40 -7.14
C ASP A 262 25.00 17.77 -5.80
N THR A 263 24.65 18.43 -4.69
CA THR A 263 24.87 17.92 -3.35
C THR A 263 23.73 17.00 -2.89
N TYR A 264 23.95 16.32 -1.76
CA TYR A 264 22.92 15.51 -1.09
C TYR A 264 21.72 16.35 -0.60
N LEU A 265 21.78 17.67 -0.64
CA LEU A 265 20.66 18.55 -0.27
C LEU A 265 19.45 18.38 -1.20
N HIS A 266 19.69 18.13 -2.49
CA HIS A 266 18.60 17.91 -3.43
C HIS A 266 17.74 16.64 -3.07
N PRO A 267 18.31 15.43 -2.94
CA PRO A 267 17.52 14.28 -2.49
C PRO A 267 17.00 14.41 -1.06
N LEU A 268 17.77 15.01 -0.16
CA LEU A 268 17.35 15.24 1.22
C LEU A 268 16.13 16.15 1.31
N SER A 269 16.04 17.19 0.47
CA SER A 269 14.88 18.09 0.43
C SER A 269 13.56 17.33 0.17
N GLY A 270 13.59 16.29 -0.67
CA GLY A 270 12.42 15.44 -0.92
C GLY A 270 11.98 14.66 0.32
N ILE A 271 12.93 14.06 1.04
CA ILE A 271 12.66 13.35 2.28
C ILE A 271 12.12 14.31 3.35
N MET A 272 12.70 15.48 3.50
CA MET A 272 12.23 16.50 4.45
C MET A 272 10.81 16.96 4.14
N THR A 273 10.51 17.23 2.87
CA THR A 273 9.16 17.64 2.43
C THR A 273 8.13 16.59 2.77
N PHE A 274 8.43 15.32 2.51
CA PHE A 274 7.56 14.22 2.87
C PHE A 274 7.40 14.10 4.39
N ALA A 275 8.50 14.15 5.13
CA ALA A 275 8.49 14.09 6.60
C ALA A 275 7.70 15.23 7.25
N MET A 276 7.65 16.42 6.63
CA MET A 276 6.83 17.54 7.10
C MET A 276 5.34 17.35 6.82
N SER A 277 4.97 16.71 5.71
CA SER A 277 3.56 16.49 5.35
C SER A 277 2.89 15.41 6.20
N LEU A 278 3.64 14.39 6.64
CA LEU A 278 3.11 13.25 7.39
C LEU A 278 2.42 13.64 8.72
N PRO A 279 3.05 14.41 9.64
CA PRO A 279 2.42 14.77 10.91
C PRO A 279 1.10 15.53 10.71
N LEU A 280 1.03 16.38 9.67
CA LEU A 280 -0.17 17.15 9.37
C LEU A 280 -1.32 16.25 8.92
N ILE A 281 -1.03 15.25 8.06
CA ILE A 281 -2.01 14.27 7.60
C ILE A 281 -2.50 13.42 8.78
N PHE A 282 -1.58 12.94 9.64
CA PHE A 282 -1.95 12.17 10.83
C PHE A 282 -2.75 12.99 11.84
N TRP A 283 -2.39 14.25 12.08
CA TRP A 283 -3.11 15.14 12.97
C TRP A 283 -4.54 15.40 12.49
N LEU A 284 -4.74 15.62 11.19
CA LEU A 284 -6.07 15.78 10.59
C LEU A 284 -6.90 14.49 10.69
N GLY A 285 -6.26 13.31 10.58
CA GLY A 285 -6.92 12.02 10.73
C GLY A 285 -7.42 11.74 12.14
N GLY A 286 -6.77 12.33 13.14
CA GLY A 286 -7.14 12.32 14.57
C GLY A 286 -7.43 10.99 15.18
N ASP A 287 -8.09 10.54 16.04
CA ASP A 287 -8.31 9.30 16.76
C ASP A 287 -7.99 8.03 15.98
N VAL A 288 -6.74 7.61 16.10
CA VAL A 288 -6.39 6.21 15.84
C VAL A 288 -7.28 5.35 16.73
N ARG A 289 -7.86 4.28 16.20
CA ARG A 289 -8.58 3.26 16.99
C ARG A 289 -7.68 2.84 18.15
N SER A 290 -7.81 3.53 19.28
CA SER A 290 -7.28 3.04 20.55
C SER A 290 -7.99 1.72 20.78
N GLU A 291 -7.25 0.62 20.91
CA GLU A 291 -7.80 -0.63 21.42
C GLU A 291 -8.61 -0.27 22.67
N SER A 292 -9.93 -0.44 22.58
CA SER A 292 -10.73 -0.52 23.77
C SER A 292 -10.22 -1.73 24.54
N VAL A 293 -9.30 -1.48 25.46
CA VAL A 293 -8.97 -2.43 26.54
C VAL A 293 -10.32 -2.78 27.13
N VAL A 294 -10.81 -3.97 26.79
CA VAL A 294 -11.98 -4.54 27.47
C VAL A 294 -11.60 -4.54 28.94
N PRO A 295 -12.31 -3.77 29.80
CA PRO A 295 -12.03 -3.84 31.23
C PRO A 295 -12.20 -5.28 31.64
N ALA A 296 -11.19 -5.85 32.31
CA ALA A 296 -11.32 -7.16 32.92
C ALA A 296 -12.62 -7.19 33.73
N PRO A 297 -13.45 -8.24 33.61
CA PRO A 297 -14.68 -8.33 34.42
C PRO A 297 -14.30 -8.16 35.89
N ALA A 298 -14.85 -7.13 36.52
CA ALA A 298 -14.68 -6.88 37.94
C ALA A 298 -15.05 -8.16 38.68
N GLY A 299 -14.10 -8.73 39.39
CA GLY A 299 -14.29 -9.93 40.18
C GLY A 299 -15.51 -9.76 41.07
N GLY A 300 -16.51 -10.63 40.89
CA GLY A 300 -17.67 -10.70 41.79
C GLY A 300 -17.20 -11.03 43.21
N PRO A 301 -17.95 -10.59 44.23
CA PRO A 301 -17.58 -10.82 45.62
C PRO A 301 -17.58 -12.31 45.93
N THR A 302 -16.47 -12.79 46.43
CA THR A 302 -16.35 -14.10 47.10
C THR A 302 -17.23 -14.10 48.32
N GLN A 303 -18.29 -14.89 48.30
CA GLN A 303 -19.01 -15.37 49.53
C GLN A 303 -18.51 -16.75 49.89
#